data_575f7f6b5104eee1b5a1e73ed1a3b6da
#
_entry.id   575f7f6b5104eee1b5a1e73ed1a3b6da
#
_cell.length_a   1.000
_cell.length_b   1.000
_cell.length_c   1.000
_cell.angle_alpha   90.00
_cell.angle_beta   90.00
_cell.angle_gamma   90.00
#
_symmetry.space_group_name_H-M   'P 1'
#
loop_
_entity.id
_entity.type
_entity.pdbx_description
1 polymer ?
#
loop_
_entity_poly.entity_id
_entity_poly.type
_entity_poly.pdbx_seq_one_letter_code
_entity_poly.pdbx_strand_id
1 'polypeptide(L)'
;MGTDGSGITTLITFMGCPLKCKYCLNQKCHEPIYETDGKTLRKGIMMLTPQELYDIVKVDNIYFQSTGGGICFGGGEPTLYKDFIVEFKKICGDKWKITLETCLRCSYNTIQDLSPVVDHWIIDIKSMNPFIYEEYTGVMSGVLQHLSSIQKLVSQEKITVKVPHIPGFNDDEDLDSDIDEIKSR
;
A
#
# COMPACT_ATOMS: atom_id res chain seq x y z
N MET A 1 -4.09 16.60 -4.97
CA MET A 1 -5.10 15.67 -4.46
C MET A 1 -4.62 15.03 -3.21
N GLY A 2 -4.32 15.11 -2.20
CA GLY A 2 -3.80 14.68 -0.91
C GLY A 2 -4.13 13.26 -0.43
N THR A 3 -4.52 12.36 -1.33
CA THR A 3 -4.93 11.00 -0.95
C THR A 3 -3.80 9.98 -0.94
N ASP A 4 -2.68 10.26 -1.62
CA ASP A 4 -1.63 9.27 -1.90
C ASP A 4 -0.27 9.69 -1.32
N GLY A 5 -0.26 10.54 -0.30
CA GLY A 5 0.93 11.02 0.40
C GLY A 5 1.00 12.54 0.51
N SER A 6 2.07 13.02 1.15
CA SER A 6 2.34 14.45 1.32
C SER A 6 2.91 15.04 0.04
N GLY A 7 2.49 16.24 -0.33
CA GLY A 7 3.02 16.97 -1.48
C GLY A 7 2.71 16.29 -2.82
N ILE A 8 3.60 16.46 -3.80
CA ILE A 8 3.51 15.78 -5.10
C ILE A 8 4.22 14.42 -4.98
N THR A 9 3.51 13.36 -5.33
CA THR A 9 4.01 11.99 -5.28
C THR A 9 3.84 11.28 -6.61
N THR A 10 4.81 10.44 -6.97
CA THR A 10 4.69 9.50 -8.08
C THR A 10 4.25 8.16 -7.53
N LEU A 11 3.11 7.64 -8.03
CA LEU A 11 2.58 6.33 -7.64
C LEU A 11 3.29 5.22 -8.40
N ILE A 12 3.88 4.31 -7.68
CA ILE A 12 4.50 3.07 -8.19
C ILE A 12 3.60 1.90 -7.82
N THR A 13 3.07 1.23 -8.83
CA THR A 13 2.16 0.10 -8.65
C THR A 13 2.88 -1.22 -8.79
N PHE A 14 2.83 -2.05 -7.74
CA PHE A 14 3.36 -3.40 -7.76
C PHE A 14 2.34 -4.42 -8.27
N MET A 15 2.85 -5.53 -8.78
CA MET A 15 2.06 -6.70 -9.15
C MET A 15 1.87 -7.62 -7.94
N GLY A 16 0.78 -8.38 -7.92
CA GLY A 16 0.45 -9.30 -6.83
C GLY A 16 -0.26 -8.64 -5.65
N CYS A 17 -1.24 -9.34 -5.11
CA CYS A 17 -1.95 -8.96 -3.88
C CYS A 17 -2.47 -10.23 -3.21
N PRO A 18 -2.39 -10.36 -1.87
CA PRO A 18 -2.94 -11.49 -1.16
C PRO A 18 -4.47 -11.46 -1.04
N LEU A 19 -5.09 -10.30 -1.32
CA LEU A 19 -6.54 -10.13 -1.34
C LEU A 19 -7.08 -10.32 -2.76
N LYS A 20 -8.38 -10.63 -2.87
CA LYS A 20 -9.13 -10.73 -4.13
C LYS A 20 -10.39 -9.87 -4.06
N CYS A 21 -10.21 -8.61 -3.67
CA CYS A 21 -11.33 -7.69 -3.44
C CYS A 21 -12.25 -7.62 -4.67
N LYS A 22 -13.56 -7.81 -4.45
CA LYS A 22 -14.59 -7.74 -5.52
C LYS A 22 -14.61 -6.36 -6.20
N TYR A 23 -14.23 -5.31 -5.49
CA TYR A 23 -14.12 -3.93 -5.95
C TYR A 23 -12.65 -3.49 -6.12
N CYS A 24 -11.81 -4.33 -6.71
CA CYS A 24 -10.41 -3.97 -6.92
C CYS A 24 -10.29 -2.96 -8.05
N LEU A 25 -9.81 -1.75 -7.75
CA LEU A 25 -9.54 -0.71 -8.75
C LEU A 25 -8.32 -1.06 -9.62
N ASN A 26 -7.45 -1.95 -9.14
CA ASN A 26 -6.25 -2.36 -9.83
C ASN A 26 -6.24 -3.87 -10.11
N GLN A 27 -7.26 -4.36 -10.80
CA GLN A 27 -7.39 -5.79 -11.14
C GLN A 27 -6.18 -6.34 -11.90
N LYS A 28 -5.47 -5.50 -12.64
CA LYS A 28 -4.26 -5.91 -13.38
C LYS A 28 -3.16 -6.47 -12.49
N CYS A 29 -3.11 -6.10 -11.21
CA CYS A 29 -2.11 -6.65 -10.30
C CYS A 29 -2.24 -8.16 -10.05
N HIS A 30 -3.39 -8.76 -10.37
CA HIS A 30 -3.65 -10.20 -10.26
C HIS A 30 -3.37 -10.98 -11.54
N GLU A 31 -3.08 -10.28 -12.64
CA GLU A 31 -2.78 -10.92 -13.92
C GLU A 31 -1.38 -11.55 -13.92
N PRO A 32 -1.14 -12.57 -14.74
CA PRO A 32 0.21 -13.09 -14.95
C PRO A 32 1.17 -12.00 -15.43
N ILE A 33 2.41 -12.04 -14.95
CA ILE A 33 3.46 -11.07 -15.33
C ILE A 33 3.94 -11.34 -16.77
N TYR A 34 3.97 -12.62 -17.15
CA TYR A 34 4.44 -13.05 -18.46
C TYR A 34 3.30 -13.45 -19.39
N GLU A 35 3.54 -13.34 -20.68
CA GLU A 35 2.70 -13.90 -21.72
C GLU A 35 2.70 -15.45 -21.63
N THR A 36 1.91 -16.11 -22.47
CA THR A 36 1.75 -17.56 -22.48
C THR A 36 3.05 -18.33 -22.76
N ASP A 37 4.06 -17.67 -23.32
CA ASP A 37 5.40 -18.23 -23.56
C ASP A 37 6.25 -18.32 -22.27
N GLY A 38 5.78 -17.74 -21.17
CA GLY A 38 6.47 -17.72 -19.88
C GLY A 38 7.77 -16.91 -19.86
N LYS A 39 8.05 -16.12 -20.88
CA LYS A 39 9.30 -15.33 -21.03
C LYS A 39 9.07 -13.86 -21.35
N THR A 40 8.12 -13.57 -22.23
CA THR A 40 7.82 -12.21 -22.65
C THR A 40 6.99 -11.50 -21.59
N LEU A 41 7.43 -10.34 -21.10
CA LEU A 41 6.64 -9.52 -20.19
C LEU A 41 5.37 -9.03 -20.88
N ARG A 42 4.25 -9.09 -20.18
CA ARG A 42 3.00 -8.52 -20.69
C ARG A 42 3.11 -7.02 -20.84
N LYS A 43 2.36 -6.49 -21.79
CA LYS A 43 2.37 -5.05 -22.09
C LYS A 43 2.04 -4.20 -20.85
N GLY A 44 2.91 -3.23 -20.58
CA GLY A 44 2.76 -2.32 -19.46
C GLY A 44 3.35 -2.81 -18.13
N ILE A 45 3.94 -4.01 -18.12
CA ILE A 45 4.72 -4.51 -16.98
C ILE A 45 6.20 -4.21 -17.22
N MET A 46 6.86 -3.72 -16.19
CA MET A 46 8.30 -3.49 -16.16
C MET A 46 8.91 -4.31 -15.01
N MET A 47 10.03 -4.96 -15.29
CA MET A 47 10.88 -5.54 -14.24
C MET A 47 12.06 -4.59 -14.03
N LEU A 48 12.07 -3.95 -12.87
CA LEU A 48 13.06 -2.93 -12.55
C LEU A 48 13.78 -3.29 -11.26
N THR A 49 15.07 -2.98 -11.22
CA THR A 49 15.82 -2.88 -9.97
C THR A 49 15.47 -1.57 -9.25
N PRO A 50 15.74 -1.44 -7.94
CA PRO A 50 15.54 -0.17 -7.23
C PRO A 50 16.31 1.01 -7.86
N GLN A 51 17.51 0.74 -8.40
CA GLN A 51 18.31 1.77 -9.08
C GLN A 51 17.67 2.23 -10.40
N GLU A 52 17.18 1.29 -11.21
CA GLU A 52 16.49 1.64 -12.47
C GLU A 52 15.22 2.43 -12.21
N LEU A 53 14.45 2.05 -11.18
CA LEU A 53 13.29 2.84 -10.77
C LEU A 53 13.70 4.26 -10.37
N TYR A 54 14.73 4.40 -9.54
CA TYR A 54 15.23 5.71 -9.14
C TYR A 54 15.61 6.55 -10.36
N ASP A 55 16.31 5.95 -11.34
CA ASP A 55 16.75 6.66 -12.56
C ASP A 55 15.57 7.13 -13.42
N ILE A 56 14.47 6.41 -13.41
CA ILE A 56 13.24 6.81 -14.10
C ILE A 56 12.57 7.98 -13.37
N VAL A 57 12.37 7.87 -12.05
CA VAL A 57 11.54 8.84 -11.30
C VAL A 57 12.30 10.08 -10.84
N LYS A 58 13.63 10.10 -10.92
CA LYS A 58 14.45 11.26 -10.51
C LYS A 58 14.18 12.54 -11.32
N VAL A 59 13.53 12.42 -12.48
CA VAL A 59 13.07 13.59 -13.26
C VAL A 59 12.08 14.45 -12.45
N ASP A 60 11.31 13.84 -11.55
CA ASP A 60 10.33 14.50 -10.70
C ASP A 60 10.94 15.11 -9.42
N ASN A 61 12.25 14.96 -9.22
CA ASN A 61 12.95 15.37 -7.99
C ASN A 61 12.66 16.82 -7.57
N ILE A 62 12.57 17.74 -8.53
CA ILE A 62 12.30 19.17 -8.23
C ILE A 62 10.91 19.34 -7.59
N TYR A 63 9.93 18.59 -8.06
CA TYR A 63 8.55 18.61 -7.50
C TYR A 63 8.50 17.97 -6.12
N PHE A 64 9.22 16.85 -5.93
CA PHE A 64 9.28 16.19 -4.62
C PHE A 64 9.90 17.10 -3.57
N GLN A 65 11.05 17.70 -3.88
CA GLN A 65 11.73 18.57 -2.92
C GLN A 65 10.94 19.87 -2.62
N SER A 66 10.31 20.46 -3.64
CA SER A 66 9.57 21.72 -3.46
C SER A 66 8.28 21.55 -2.67
N THR A 67 7.70 20.36 -2.65
CA THR A 67 6.40 20.09 -2.01
C THR A 67 6.49 19.18 -0.78
N GLY A 68 7.68 18.65 -0.48
CA GLY A 68 7.85 17.64 0.57
C GLY A 68 7.24 16.28 0.21
N GLY A 69 7.11 15.99 -1.08
CA GLY A 69 6.57 14.74 -1.62
C GLY A 69 7.63 13.66 -1.88
N GLY A 70 7.32 12.73 -2.77
CA GLY A 70 8.22 11.63 -3.12
C GLY A 70 7.53 10.46 -3.84
N ILE A 71 7.69 9.26 -3.33
CA ILE A 71 7.16 8.05 -3.94
C ILE A 71 6.04 7.47 -3.05
N CYS A 72 4.93 7.11 -3.67
CA CYS A 72 3.91 6.28 -3.06
C CYS A 72 3.99 4.89 -3.68
N PHE A 73 4.29 3.87 -2.87
CA PHE A 73 4.24 2.48 -3.28
C PHE A 73 2.86 1.90 -2.96
N GLY A 74 2.20 1.32 -3.97
CA GLY A 74 0.86 0.77 -3.85
C GLY A 74 0.53 -0.18 -5.00
N GLY A 75 -0.71 -0.16 -5.47
CA GLY A 75 -1.18 -0.91 -6.63
C GLY A 75 -1.72 -2.28 -6.27
N GLY A 76 -0.88 -3.34 -6.28
CA GLY A 76 -1.13 -4.61 -5.59
C GLY A 76 -0.85 -4.45 -4.10
N GLU A 77 -0.15 -5.39 -3.49
CA GLU A 77 0.28 -5.25 -2.10
C GLU A 77 1.79 -4.97 -2.03
N PRO A 78 2.20 -3.75 -1.73
CA PRO A 78 3.62 -3.36 -1.76
C PRO A 78 4.47 -4.04 -0.68
N THR A 79 3.88 -4.51 0.42
CA THR A 79 4.61 -5.23 1.47
C THR A 79 5.20 -6.55 1.01
N LEU A 80 4.73 -7.10 -0.12
CA LEU A 80 5.34 -8.26 -0.78
C LEU A 80 6.75 -7.95 -1.33
N TYR A 81 7.06 -6.67 -1.52
CA TYR A 81 8.31 -6.18 -2.12
C TYR A 81 9.15 -5.38 -1.10
N LYS A 82 9.09 -5.76 0.18
CA LYS A 82 9.76 -5.03 1.27
C LYS A 82 11.24 -4.76 0.98
N ASP A 83 11.97 -5.78 0.49
CA ASP A 83 13.41 -5.67 0.25
C ASP A 83 13.72 -4.65 -0.87
N PHE A 84 12.88 -4.60 -1.91
CA PHE A 84 12.96 -3.59 -2.96
C PHE A 84 12.76 -2.18 -2.39
N ILE A 85 11.75 -1.99 -1.52
CA ILE A 85 11.43 -0.68 -0.91
C ILE A 85 12.57 -0.23 0.01
N VAL A 86 13.09 -1.13 0.83
CA VAL A 86 14.25 -0.86 1.71
C VAL A 86 15.47 -0.44 0.90
N GLU A 87 15.78 -1.14 -0.19
CA GLU A 87 16.91 -0.81 -1.04
C GLU A 87 16.69 0.50 -1.80
N PHE A 88 15.48 0.75 -2.29
CA PHE A 88 15.13 2.02 -2.93
C PHE A 88 15.32 3.21 -1.98
N LYS A 89 14.93 3.09 -0.70
CA LYS A 89 15.14 4.14 0.31
C LYS A 89 16.62 4.44 0.52
N LYS A 90 17.49 3.43 0.48
CA LYS A 90 18.95 3.65 0.57
C LYS A 90 19.48 4.49 -0.60
N ILE A 91 18.92 4.30 -1.80
CA ILE A 91 19.33 5.02 -3.01
C ILE A 91 18.82 6.47 -2.97
N CYS A 92 17.54 6.71 -2.68
CA CYS A 92 16.99 8.06 -2.65
C CYS A 92 17.33 8.84 -1.38
N GLY A 93 17.69 8.14 -0.29
CA GLY A 93 17.99 8.74 1.01
C GLY A 93 16.79 9.48 1.60
N ASP A 94 17.05 10.57 2.33
CA ASP A 94 16.02 11.38 2.98
C ASP A 94 15.46 12.50 2.09
N LYS A 95 15.91 12.56 0.84
CA LYS A 95 15.49 13.59 -0.10
C LYS A 95 14.02 13.46 -0.51
N TRP A 96 13.50 12.23 -0.53
CA TRP A 96 12.13 11.92 -0.93
C TRP A 96 11.40 11.21 0.19
N LYS A 97 10.14 11.54 0.36
CA LYS A 97 9.26 10.80 1.26
C LYS A 97 8.83 9.49 0.62
N ILE A 98 8.79 8.45 1.43
CA ILE A 98 8.24 7.15 1.05
C ILE A 98 6.89 6.98 1.72
N THR A 99 5.84 6.94 0.92
CA THR A 99 4.49 6.58 1.35
C THR A 99 4.21 5.14 0.94
N LEU A 100 3.55 4.38 1.80
CA LEU A 100 3.14 3.01 1.53
C LEU A 100 1.62 2.89 1.66
N GLU A 101 0.93 2.58 0.55
CA GLU A 101 -0.50 2.28 0.56
C GLU A 101 -0.70 0.76 0.56
N THR A 102 -1.22 0.22 1.66
CA THR A 102 -1.22 -1.22 1.95
C THR A 102 -2.52 -1.68 2.60
N CYS A 103 -2.95 -2.90 2.28
CA CYS A 103 -3.97 -3.61 3.06
C CYS A 103 -3.40 -4.21 4.36
N LEU A 104 -2.14 -4.00 4.64
CA LEU A 104 -1.39 -4.43 5.82
C LEU A 104 -1.38 -5.96 6.04
N ARG A 105 -1.78 -6.77 5.04
CA ARG A 105 -1.78 -8.23 5.16
C ARG A 105 -0.38 -8.80 4.97
N CYS A 106 0.44 -8.57 5.97
CA CYS A 106 1.84 -9.01 6.00
C CYS A 106 2.27 -9.44 7.41
N SER A 107 3.48 -9.97 7.54
CA SER A 107 4.02 -10.38 8.83
C SER A 107 4.47 -9.18 9.68
N TYR A 108 4.53 -9.37 11.01
CA TYR A 108 5.12 -8.40 11.93
C TYR A 108 6.55 -7.99 11.50
N ASN A 109 7.37 -8.96 11.10
CA ASN A 109 8.74 -8.69 10.67
C ASN A 109 8.79 -7.82 9.42
N THR A 110 7.83 -7.97 8.50
CA THR A 110 7.71 -7.10 7.32
C THR A 110 7.47 -5.65 7.71
N ILE A 111 6.56 -5.42 8.67
CA ILE A 111 6.29 -4.07 9.19
C ILE A 111 7.54 -3.53 9.90
N GLN A 112 8.21 -4.36 10.70
CA GLN A 112 9.44 -3.98 11.41
C GLN A 112 10.55 -3.56 10.46
N ASP A 113 10.75 -4.28 9.34
CA ASP A 113 11.76 -3.95 8.34
C ASP A 113 11.42 -2.66 7.58
N LEU A 114 10.13 -2.40 7.34
CA LEU A 114 9.66 -1.22 6.60
C LEU A 114 9.52 0.03 7.48
N SER A 115 9.27 -0.10 8.78
CA SER A 115 8.99 1.04 9.67
C SER A 115 10.10 2.10 9.71
N PRO A 116 11.42 1.78 9.57
CA PRO A 116 12.46 2.80 9.52
C PRO A 116 12.55 3.55 8.19
N VAL A 117 12.00 2.99 7.11
CA VAL A 117 12.19 3.50 5.74
C VAL A 117 10.92 4.14 5.16
N VAL A 118 9.76 3.85 5.74
CA VAL A 118 8.48 4.42 5.33
C VAL A 118 8.17 5.66 6.17
N ASP A 119 8.00 6.78 5.51
CA ASP A 119 7.69 8.06 6.14
C ASP A 119 6.20 8.19 6.48
N HIS A 120 5.32 7.60 5.66
CA HIS A 120 3.88 7.64 5.85
C HIS A 120 3.19 6.35 5.39
N TRP A 121 2.26 5.86 6.21
CA TRP A 121 1.48 4.65 5.96
C TRP A 121 0.03 5.01 5.67
N ILE A 122 -0.47 4.55 4.54
CA ILE A 122 -1.89 4.60 4.20
C ILE A 122 -2.42 3.19 4.30
N ILE A 123 -3.21 2.92 5.33
CA ILE A 123 -3.73 1.58 5.61
C ILE A 123 -5.16 1.51 5.10
N ASP A 124 -5.38 0.65 4.12
CA ASP A 124 -6.68 0.43 3.50
C ASP A 124 -7.40 -0.73 4.22
N ILE A 125 -8.23 -0.38 5.22
CA ILE A 125 -9.03 -1.33 5.99
C ILE A 125 -10.35 -1.54 5.27
N LYS A 126 -10.57 -2.75 4.78
CA LYS A 126 -11.75 -3.09 3.98
C LYS A 126 -13.04 -3.18 4.81
N SER A 127 -12.97 -3.71 6.01
CA SER A 127 -13.95 -3.64 7.08
C SER A 127 -13.36 -4.19 8.38
N MET A 128 -13.84 -3.73 9.52
CA MET A 128 -13.54 -4.32 10.84
C MET A 128 -14.43 -5.54 11.09
N ASN A 129 -15.62 -5.61 10.46
CA ASN A 129 -16.49 -6.77 10.51
C ASN A 129 -15.86 -7.95 9.72
N PRO A 130 -15.53 -9.09 10.37
CA PRO A 130 -14.81 -10.18 9.72
C PRO A 130 -15.63 -10.86 8.61
N PHE A 131 -16.95 -10.86 8.69
CA PHE A 131 -17.82 -11.45 7.65
C PHE A 131 -17.84 -10.59 6.40
N ILE A 132 -18.01 -9.28 6.54
CA ILE A 132 -17.95 -8.32 5.44
C ILE A 132 -16.55 -8.34 4.80
N TYR A 133 -15.51 -8.35 5.64
CA TYR A 133 -14.13 -8.42 5.16
C TYR A 133 -13.90 -9.67 4.30
N GLU A 134 -14.30 -10.86 4.78
CA GLU A 134 -14.11 -12.12 4.06
C GLU A 134 -14.93 -12.17 2.77
N GLU A 135 -16.18 -11.76 2.81
CA GLU A 135 -17.03 -11.72 1.63
C GLU A 135 -16.49 -10.79 0.56
N TYR A 136 -15.97 -9.63 0.96
CA TYR A 136 -15.43 -8.62 0.06
C TYR A 136 -14.06 -8.98 -0.50
N THR A 137 -13.15 -9.48 0.34
CA THR A 137 -11.74 -9.71 -0.01
C THR A 137 -11.44 -11.14 -0.45
N GLY A 138 -12.34 -12.07 -0.19
CA GLY A 138 -12.15 -13.50 -0.48
C GLY A 138 -11.18 -14.21 0.47
N VAL A 139 -10.80 -13.58 1.59
CA VAL A 139 -9.89 -14.16 2.60
C VAL A 139 -10.32 -13.81 4.01
N MET A 140 -10.04 -14.71 4.96
CA MET A 140 -10.36 -14.48 6.37
C MET A 140 -9.73 -13.19 6.91
N SER A 141 -10.47 -12.47 7.75
CA SER A 141 -9.99 -11.24 8.37
C SER A 141 -8.79 -11.51 9.31
N GLY A 142 -7.84 -10.62 9.28
CA GLY A 142 -6.69 -10.54 10.20
C GLY A 142 -6.44 -9.10 10.63
N VAL A 143 -7.39 -8.22 10.38
CA VAL A 143 -7.25 -6.75 10.54
C VAL A 143 -6.81 -6.37 11.94
N LEU A 144 -7.43 -6.92 12.98
CA LEU A 144 -7.09 -6.60 14.38
C LEU A 144 -5.63 -6.91 14.72
N GLN A 145 -5.14 -8.07 14.27
CA GLN A 145 -3.76 -8.49 14.49
C GLN A 145 -2.78 -7.58 13.74
N HIS A 146 -3.11 -7.22 12.50
CA HIS A 146 -2.27 -6.37 11.66
C HIS A 146 -2.21 -4.94 12.22
N LEU A 147 -3.35 -4.36 12.65
CA LEU A 147 -3.40 -3.06 13.31
C LEU A 147 -2.59 -3.04 14.61
N SER A 148 -2.77 -4.05 15.46
CA SER A 148 -1.98 -4.17 16.70
C SER A 148 -0.47 -4.27 16.41
N SER A 149 -0.10 -4.86 15.28
CA SER A 149 1.33 -4.96 14.89
C SER A 149 1.90 -3.60 14.47
N ILE A 150 1.18 -2.85 13.63
CA ILE A 150 1.71 -1.57 13.17
C ILE A 150 1.72 -0.51 14.28
N GLN A 151 0.73 -0.48 15.17
CA GLN A 151 0.66 0.44 16.31
C GLN A 151 1.83 0.31 17.28
N LYS A 152 2.46 -0.86 17.35
CA LYS A 152 3.65 -1.09 18.18
C LYS A 152 4.94 -0.56 17.55
N LEU A 153 4.97 -0.37 16.24
CA LEU A 153 6.18 -0.09 15.47
C LEU A 153 6.20 1.29 14.82
N VAL A 154 5.02 1.87 14.61
CA VAL A 154 4.85 3.13 13.86
C VAL A 154 4.03 4.09 14.69
N SER A 155 4.48 5.33 14.80
CA SER A 155 3.76 6.38 15.51
C SER A 155 2.51 6.82 14.75
N GLN A 156 1.45 7.19 15.47
CA GLN A 156 0.13 7.48 14.91
C GLN A 156 0.14 8.60 13.85
N GLU A 157 0.98 9.62 14.03
CA GLU A 157 1.10 10.74 13.09
C GLU A 157 1.61 10.32 11.70
N LYS A 158 2.20 9.13 11.58
CA LYS A 158 2.64 8.55 10.31
C LYS A 158 1.59 7.65 9.65
N ILE A 159 0.41 7.51 10.26
CA ILE A 159 -0.62 6.59 9.81
C ILE A 159 -1.86 7.35 9.36
N THR A 160 -2.33 7.07 8.17
CA THR A 160 -3.67 7.41 7.69
C THR A 160 -4.43 6.12 7.44
N VAL A 161 -5.64 6.02 7.94
CA VAL A 161 -6.52 4.87 7.65
C VAL A 161 -7.55 5.27 6.60
N LYS A 162 -7.67 4.47 5.55
CA LYS A 162 -8.76 4.54 4.58
C LYS A 162 -9.76 3.42 4.87
N VAL A 163 -11.03 3.77 4.95
CA VAL A 163 -12.14 2.81 5.05
C VAL A 163 -13.03 3.07 3.83
N PRO A 164 -13.05 2.16 2.84
CA PRO A 164 -13.86 2.38 1.65
C PRO A 164 -15.35 2.15 1.96
N HIS A 165 -16.21 3.07 1.55
CA HIS A 165 -17.64 2.81 1.48
C HIS A 165 -17.94 2.00 0.22
N ILE A 166 -18.47 0.79 0.40
CA ILE A 166 -18.69 -0.16 -0.69
C ILE A 166 -20.17 -0.53 -0.70
N PRO A 167 -20.96 0.06 -1.61
CA PRO A 167 -22.42 -0.18 -1.67
C PRO A 167 -22.75 -1.68 -1.75
N GLY A 168 -23.63 -2.13 -0.88
CA GLY A 168 -24.07 -3.52 -0.79
C GLY A 168 -23.12 -4.45 0.00
N PHE A 169 -22.07 -3.91 0.62
CA PHE A 169 -21.15 -4.66 1.50
C PHE A 169 -21.05 -4.03 2.89
N ASN A 170 -20.65 -2.77 2.97
CA ASN A 170 -20.68 -1.98 4.19
C ASN A 170 -21.55 -0.76 3.93
N ASP A 171 -22.79 -0.80 4.41
CA ASP A 171 -23.68 0.35 4.40
C ASP A 171 -23.24 1.41 5.44
N ASP A 172 -24.04 2.48 5.58
CA ASP A 172 -23.66 3.60 6.44
C ASP A 172 -23.47 3.18 7.92
N GLU A 173 -24.27 2.24 8.45
CA GLU A 173 -24.16 1.76 9.82
C GLU A 173 -22.88 0.92 10.03
N ASP A 174 -22.54 0.04 9.09
CA ASP A 174 -21.32 -0.74 9.13
C ASP A 174 -20.07 0.14 9.02
N LEU A 175 -20.12 1.15 8.13
CA LEU A 175 -19.03 2.12 7.94
C LEU A 175 -18.77 2.94 9.21
N ASP A 176 -19.83 3.46 9.83
CA ASP A 176 -19.74 4.22 11.09
C ASP A 176 -19.17 3.34 12.22
N SER A 177 -19.61 2.08 12.31
CA SER A 177 -19.07 1.11 13.27
C SER A 177 -17.59 0.83 13.04
N ASP A 178 -17.17 0.62 11.80
CA ASP A 178 -15.76 0.43 11.43
C ASP A 178 -14.89 1.64 11.84
N ILE A 179 -15.37 2.85 11.53
CA ILE A 179 -14.69 4.10 11.86
C ILE A 179 -14.56 4.30 13.38
N ASP A 180 -15.62 4.04 14.13
CA ASP A 180 -15.63 4.20 15.59
C ASP A 180 -14.71 3.18 16.27
N GLU A 181 -14.71 1.94 15.80
CA GLU A 181 -13.79 0.92 16.31
C GLU A 181 -12.33 1.28 16.03
N ILE A 182 -12.00 1.79 14.84
CA ILE A 182 -10.65 2.22 14.49
C ILE A 182 -10.21 3.40 15.36
N LYS A 183 -11.08 4.41 15.57
CA LYS A 183 -10.77 5.58 16.41
C LYS A 183 -10.58 5.24 17.88
N SER A 184 -11.19 4.17 18.36
CA SER A 184 -11.09 3.74 19.76
C SER A 184 -9.75 3.05 20.10
N ARG A 185 -8.95 2.76 19.10
CA ARG A 185 -7.66 2.07 19.20
C ARG A 185 -6.50 3.03 19.15
#